data_54b19a33c76163557c5a0372dfb59d2e
#
_entry.id   54b19a33c76163557c5a0372dfb59d2e
#
_cell.length_a   1.000
_cell.length_b   1.000
_cell.length_c   1.000
_cell.angle_alpha   90.00
_cell.angle_beta   90.00
_cell.angle_gamma   90.00
#
_symmetry.space_group_name_H-M   'P 1'
#
loop_
_entity.id
_entity.type
_entity.pdbx_description
1 polymer ?
#
loop_
_entity_poly.entity_id
_entity_poly.type
_entity_poly.pdbx_seq_one_letter_code
_entity_poly.pdbx_strand_id
1 'polypeptide(L)'
;MKLLSFFIYIVFVYIATVCYVVAAYYHLMMKHNWSFLRAFMIAIPLVTIEYFFSLHGNHYLHNEIKMVPMDILIITMCFYFINLWLLNYFVLKNKIQNVYKEIFCFGLIICAFLTTTVIK
;
A
#
# COMPACT_ATOMS: atom_id res chain seq x y z
N MET A 1 -12.12 6.37 21.86
CA MET A 1 -11.75 7.56 21.07
C MET A 1 -10.45 7.38 20.31
N LYS A 2 -9.35 7.03 21.01
CA LYS A 2 -8.07 6.81 20.31
C LYS A 2 -8.13 5.65 19.32
N LEU A 3 -8.89 4.60 19.65
CA LEU A 3 -9.02 3.45 18.75
C LEU A 3 -9.70 3.83 17.44
N LEU A 4 -10.77 4.62 17.50
CA LEU A 4 -11.46 5.08 16.30
C LEU A 4 -10.55 5.94 15.44
N SER A 5 -9.82 6.87 16.06
CA SER A 5 -8.86 7.73 15.34
C SER A 5 -7.75 6.89 14.70
N PHE A 6 -7.27 5.88 15.41
CA PHE A 6 -6.27 4.97 14.87
C PHE A 6 -6.78 4.27 13.60
N PHE A 7 -8.01 3.75 13.65
CA PHE A 7 -8.58 3.11 12.46
C PHE A 7 -8.75 4.09 11.30
N ILE A 8 -9.17 5.32 11.58
CA ILE A 8 -9.33 6.32 10.53
C ILE A 8 -7.99 6.59 9.84
N TYR A 9 -6.92 6.75 10.60
CA TYR A 9 -5.61 7.06 10.01
C TYR A 9 -4.93 5.85 9.39
N ILE A 10 -5.25 4.64 9.87
CA ILE A 10 -4.85 3.42 9.16
C ILE A 10 -5.54 3.33 7.81
N VAL A 11 -6.82 3.70 7.73
CA VAL A 11 -7.54 3.78 6.46
C VAL A 11 -6.90 4.81 5.54
N PHE A 12 -6.47 5.95 6.07
CA PHE A 12 -5.74 6.94 5.29
C PHE A 12 -4.48 6.36 4.67
N VAL A 13 -3.69 5.62 5.45
CA VAL A 13 -2.48 4.97 4.95
C VAL A 13 -2.84 3.93 3.89
N TYR A 14 -3.92 3.18 4.09
CA TYR A 14 -4.36 2.20 3.10
C TYR A 14 -4.77 2.87 1.79
N ILE A 15 -5.53 3.95 1.85
CA ILE A 15 -5.93 4.70 0.65
C ILE A 15 -4.70 5.22 -0.08
N ALA A 16 -3.71 5.71 0.67
CA ALA A 16 -2.46 6.18 0.09
C ALA A 16 -1.74 5.06 -0.67
N THR A 17 -1.70 3.85 -0.10
CA THR A 17 -1.05 2.72 -0.78
C THR A 17 -1.81 2.28 -2.02
N VAL A 18 -3.15 2.33 -2.01
CA VAL A 18 -3.96 2.04 -3.20
C VAL A 18 -3.62 3.02 -4.32
N CYS A 19 -3.59 4.31 -4.00
CA CYS A 19 -3.26 5.34 -4.99
C CYS A 19 -1.85 5.15 -5.55
N TYR A 20 -0.89 4.83 -4.69
CA TYR A 20 0.48 4.60 -5.12
C TYR A 20 0.60 3.39 -6.05
N VAL A 21 -0.04 2.27 -5.69
CA VAL A 21 0.02 1.05 -6.48
C VAL A 21 -0.62 1.29 -7.85
N VAL A 22 -1.77 1.98 -7.90
CA VAL A 22 -2.41 2.29 -9.16
C VAL A 22 -1.52 3.21 -10.00
N ALA A 23 -0.92 4.24 -9.38
CA ALA A 23 -0.05 5.15 -10.10
C ALA A 23 1.19 4.46 -10.66
N ALA A 24 1.77 3.55 -9.88
CA ALA A 24 3.01 2.86 -10.27
C ALA A 24 2.79 1.81 -11.36
N TYR A 25 1.63 1.15 -11.36
CA TYR A 25 1.41 -0.01 -12.23
C TYR A 25 0.30 0.19 -13.26
N TYR A 26 -0.32 1.36 -13.31
CA TYR A 26 -1.40 1.63 -14.26
C TYR A 26 -0.94 1.44 -15.70
N HIS A 27 0.31 1.78 -15.99
CA HIS A 27 0.85 1.67 -17.36
C HIS A 27 0.81 0.25 -17.90
N LEU A 28 0.80 -0.75 -17.03
CA LEU A 28 0.70 -2.15 -17.46
C LEU A 28 -0.66 -2.47 -18.08
N MET A 29 -1.67 -1.67 -17.81
CA MET A 29 -2.99 -1.82 -18.40
C MET A 29 -3.08 -1.19 -19.79
N MET A 30 -2.15 -0.33 -20.14
CA MET A 30 -2.17 0.39 -21.42
C MET A 30 -1.70 -0.46 -22.61
N LYS A 31 -0.95 -1.53 -22.34
CA LYS A 31 -0.45 -2.46 -23.35
C LYS A 31 0.23 -1.74 -24.52
N HIS A 32 -0.44 -1.68 -25.69
CA HIS A 32 0.15 -1.11 -26.90
C HIS A 32 0.11 0.42 -26.94
N ASN A 33 -0.70 1.04 -26.12
CA ASN A 33 -0.84 2.50 -26.08
C ASN A 33 0.03 3.14 -25.00
N TRP A 34 1.01 2.40 -24.46
CA TRP A 34 1.85 2.92 -23.41
C TRP A 34 2.77 4.02 -23.92
N SER A 35 2.80 5.12 -23.20
CA SER A 35 3.85 6.12 -23.34
C SER A 35 4.18 6.67 -21.96
N PHE A 36 5.46 7.00 -21.75
CA PHE A 36 5.90 7.53 -20.47
C PHE A 36 5.13 8.80 -20.08
N LEU A 37 4.97 9.72 -21.05
CA LEU A 37 4.29 10.98 -20.76
C LEU A 37 2.84 10.76 -20.33
N ARG A 38 2.13 9.90 -21.04
CA ARG A 38 0.74 9.60 -20.71
C ARG A 38 0.61 8.95 -19.33
N ALA A 39 1.46 7.98 -19.03
CA ALA A 39 1.46 7.33 -17.73
C ALA A 39 1.81 8.32 -16.63
N PHE A 40 2.79 9.18 -16.85
CA PHE A 40 3.21 10.19 -15.88
C PHE A 40 2.07 11.18 -15.59
N MET A 41 1.36 11.63 -16.64
CA MET A 41 0.25 12.58 -16.47
C MET A 41 -0.90 11.97 -15.67
N ILE A 42 -1.15 10.69 -15.82
CA ILE A 42 -2.17 10.00 -15.03
C ILE A 42 -1.70 9.81 -13.57
N ALA A 43 -0.40 9.57 -13.38
CA ALA A 43 0.14 9.35 -12.05
C ALA A 43 0.18 10.61 -11.19
N ILE A 44 0.32 11.79 -11.77
CA ILE A 44 0.45 13.04 -11.01
C ILE A 44 -0.71 13.26 -10.03
N PRO A 45 -1.99 13.22 -10.43
CA PRO A 45 -3.08 13.41 -9.47
C PRO A 45 -3.12 12.28 -8.42
N LEU A 46 -2.83 11.04 -8.82
CA LEU A 46 -2.83 9.92 -7.90
C LEU A 46 -1.74 10.06 -6.84
N VAL A 47 -0.54 10.48 -7.23
CA VAL A 47 0.56 10.69 -6.30
C VAL A 47 0.26 11.87 -5.36
N THR A 48 -0.40 12.90 -5.86
CA THR A 48 -0.80 14.04 -5.05
C THR A 48 -1.79 13.61 -3.95
N ILE A 49 -2.79 12.81 -4.31
CA ILE A 49 -3.74 12.27 -3.34
C ILE A 49 -3.02 11.33 -2.36
N GLU A 50 -2.14 10.48 -2.87
CA GLU A 50 -1.36 9.57 -2.04
C GLU A 50 -0.55 10.33 -1.00
N TYR A 51 0.14 11.39 -1.39
CA TYR A 51 0.95 12.17 -0.47
C TYR A 51 0.10 12.81 0.61
N PHE A 52 -1.08 13.33 0.25
CA PHE A 52 -1.99 13.95 1.19
C PHE A 52 -2.39 12.96 2.29
N PHE A 53 -2.88 11.78 1.89
CA PHE A 53 -3.31 10.78 2.86
C PHE A 53 -2.16 10.19 3.64
N SER A 54 -1.02 9.97 2.98
CA SER A 54 0.16 9.42 3.61
C SER A 54 0.71 10.37 4.67
N LEU A 55 0.78 11.67 4.36
CA LEU A 55 1.29 12.66 5.29
C LEU A 55 0.44 12.72 6.56
N HIS A 56 -0.87 12.82 6.40
CA HIS A 56 -1.76 12.87 7.56
C HIS A 56 -1.74 11.58 8.37
N GLY A 57 -1.78 10.44 7.70
CA GLY A 57 -1.74 9.15 8.37
C GLY A 57 -0.45 8.94 9.14
N ASN A 58 0.69 9.17 8.49
CA ASN A 58 1.99 8.97 9.11
C ASN A 58 2.23 9.94 10.27
N HIS A 59 1.83 11.19 10.09
CA HIS A 59 1.98 12.20 11.14
C HIS A 59 1.20 11.81 12.39
N TYR A 60 -0.06 11.41 12.23
CA TYR A 60 -0.87 11.01 13.37
C TYR A 60 -0.32 9.76 14.04
N LEU A 61 0.03 8.73 13.26
CA LEU A 61 0.53 7.48 13.82
C LEU A 61 1.83 7.69 14.59
N HIS A 62 2.69 8.57 14.10
CA HIS A 62 3.95 8.85 14.79
C HIS A 62 3.74 9.70 16.04
N ASN A 63 2.97 10.78 15.95
CA ASN A 63 2.87 11.76 17.04
C ASN A 63 1.85 11.40 18.10
N GLU A 64 0.70 10.84 17.71
CA GLU A 64 -0.39 10.55 18.64
C GLU A 64 -0.33 9.12 19.17
N ILE A 65 -0.03 8.16 18.29
CA ILE A 65 0.04 6.74 18.67
C ILE A 65 1.44 6.37 19.14
N LYS A 66 2.45 7.21 18.84
CA LYS A 66 3.84 7.00 19.23
C LYS A 66 4.48 5.82 18.51
N MET A 67 4.05 5.54 17.29
CA MET A 67 4.71 4.52 16.47
C MET A 67 6.00 5.08 15.88
N VAL A 68 7.05 4.26 15.89
CA VAL A 68 8.30 4.65 15.23
C VAL A 68 8.12 4.57 13.70
N PRO A 69 8.84 5.41 12.92
CA PRO A 69 8.68 5.39 11.47
C PRO A 69 8.90 4.03 10.83
N MET A 70 9.78 3.20 11.38
CA MET A 70 10.03 1.87 10.83
C MET A 70 8.79 0.98 10.94
N ASP A 71 8.05 1.04 12.05
CA ASP A 71 6.82 0.27 12.23
C ASP A 71 5.74 0.73 11.25
N ILE A 72 5.64 2.05 11.03
CA ILE A 72 4.70 2.60 10.04
C ILE A 72 5.06 2.09 8.65
N LEU A 73 6.35 2.05 8.32
CA LEU A 73 6.81 1.54 7.04
C LEU A 73 6.43 0.07 6.83
N ILE A 74 6.59 -0.75 7.87
CA ILE A 74 6.25 -2.17 7.77
C ILE A 74 4.76 -2.34 7.49
N ILE A 75 3.90 -1.61 8.19
CA ILE A 75 2.46 -1.64 7.93
C ILE A 75 2.16 -1.19 6.50
N THR A 76 2.80 -0.14 6.04
CA THR A 76 2.63 0.38 4.69
C THR A 76 3.05 -0.66 3.64
N MET A 77 4.16 -1.35 3.86
CA MET A 77 4.61 -2.41 2.96
C MET A 77 3.65 -3.59 2.91
N CYS A 78 3.03 -3.94 4.05
CA CYS A 78 1.99 -4.96 4.06
C CYS A 78 0.82 -4.56 3.17
N PHE A 79 0.39 -3.32 3.26
CA PHE A 79 -0.69 -2.81 2.41
C PHE A 79 -0.29 -2.78 0.94
N TYR A 80 0.95 -2.39 0.62
CA TYR A 80 1.46 -2.43 -0.75
C TYR A 80 1.36 -3.83 -1.33
N PHE A 81 1.83 -4.82 -0.59
CA PHE A 81 1.82 -6.19 -1.07
C PHE A 81 0.40 -6.67 -1.35
N ILE A 82 -0.52 -6.42 -0.41
CA ILE A 82 -1.92 -6.83 -0.57
C ILE A 82 -2.54 -6.15 -1.78
N ASN A 83 -2.35 -4.85 -1.91
CA ASN A 83 -2.93 -4.09 -3.01
C ASN A 83 -2.34 -4.50 -4.35
N LEU A 84 -1.03 -4.71 -4.40
CA LEU A 84 -0.38 -5.17 -5.63
C LEU A 84 -0.81 -6.57 -6.01
N TRP A 85 -0.97 -7.46 -5.02
CA TRP A 85 -1.46 -8.81 -5.26
C TRP A 85 -2.87 -8.77 -5.85
N LEU A 86 -3.75 -7.94 -5.28
CA LEU A 86 -5.11 -7.78 -5.79
C LEU A 86 -5.10 -7.22 -7.21
N LEU A 87 -4.30 -6.20 -7.48
CA LEU A 87 -4.17 -5.62 -8.81
C LEU A 87 -3.69 -6.66 -9.81
N ASN A 88 -2.68 -7.42 -9.43
CA ASN A 88 -2.06 -8.40 -10.33
C ASN A 88 -3.06 -9.49 -10.76
N TYR A 89 -3.84 -10.01 -9.82
CA TYR A 89 -4.69 -11.16 -10.10
C TYR A 89 -6.11 -10.79 -10.52
N PHE A 90 -6.62 -9.67 -10.04
CA PHE A 90 -8.01 -9.29 -10.34
C PHE A 90 -8.13 -8.27 -11.46
N VAL A 91 -7.20 -7.33 -11.58
CA VAL A 91 -7.25 -6.31 -12.62
C VAL A 91 -6.43 -6.69 -13.84
N LEU A 92 -5.18 -7.08 -13.64
CA LEU A 92 -4.30 -7.50 -14.74
C LEU A 92 -4.56 -8.95 -15.16
N LYS A 93 -5.27 -9.71 -14.33
CA LYS A 93 -5.69 -11.09 -14.61
C LYS A 93 -4.51 -12.03 -14.91
N ASN A 94 -3.40 -11.82 -14.23
CA ASN A 94 -2.27 -12.73 -14.32
C ASN A 94 -2.55 -14.00 -13.53
N LYS A 95 -1.98 -15.12 -13.98
CA LYS A 95 -2.15 -16.39 -13.31
C LYS A 95 -1.11 -16.55 -12.20
N ILE A 96 -1.50 -17.25 -11.14
CA ILE A 96 -0.56 -17.60 -10.07
C ILE A 96 0.40 -18.65 -10.63
N GLN A 97 1.69 -18.29 -10.68
CA GLN A 97 2.71 -19.19 -11.22
C GLN A 97 3.21 -20.17 -10.18
N ASN A 98 3.31 -19.75 -8.92
CA ASN A 98 3.82 -20.58 -7.85
C ASN A 98 3.05 -20.29 -6.56
N VAL A 99 2.14 -21.21 -6.21
CA VAL A 99 1.28 -21.06 -5.03
C VAL A 99 2.12 -21.03 -3.75
N TYR A 100 3.16 -21.85 -3.66
CA TYR A 100 4.00 -21.91 -2.47
C TYR A 100 4.72 -20.60 -2.22
N LYS A 101 5.19 -19.93 -3.28
CA LYS A 101 5.81 -18.63 -3.17
C LYS A 101 4.84 -17.59 -2.61
N GLU A 102 3.61 -17.60 -3.12
CA GLU A 102 2.58 -16.66 -2.65
C GLU A 102 2.24 -16.90 -1.17
N ILE A 103 2.06 -18.15 -0.78
CA ILE A 103 1.76 -18.50 0.61
C ILE A 103 2.89 -18.08 1.53
N PHE A 104 4.14 -18.31 1.11
CA PHE A 104 5.31 -17.94 1.90
C PHE A 104 5.39 -16.42 2.09
N CYS A 105 5.16 -15.65 1.03
CA CYS A 105 5.19 -14.19 1.11
C CYS A 105 4.08 -13.66 2.01
N PHE A 106 2.87 -14.18 1.90
CA PHE A 106 1.78 -13.80 2.79
C PHE A 106 2.10 -14.12 4.24
N GLY A 107 2.71 -15.27 4.49
CA GLY A 107 3.14 -15.65 5.84
C GLY A 107 4.14 -14.67 6.42
N LEU A 108 5.14 -14.26 5.62
CA LEU A 108 6.13 -13.28 6.06
C LEU A 108 5.48 -11.92 6.39
N ILE A 109 4.53 -11.50 5.57
CA ILE A 109 3.84 -10.22 5.77
C ILE A 109 2.99 -10.26 7.03
N ILE A 110 2.28 -11.35 7.27
CA ILE A 110 1.50 -11.53 8.49
C ILE A 110 2.42 -11.49 9.71
N CYS A 111 3.56 -12.17 9.64
CA CYS A 111 4.53 -12.15 10.73
C CYS A 111 5.07 -10.74 10.98
N ALA A 112 5.40 -10.01 9.92
CA ALA A 112 5.87 -8.62 10.05
C ALA A 112 4.81 -7.73 10.69
N PHE A 113 3.57 -7.85 10.25
CA PHE A 113 2.46 -7.06 10.80
C PHE A 113 2.25 -7.36 12.28
N LEU A 114 2.25 -8.65 12.65
CA LEU A 114 2.09 -9.02 14.06
C LEU A 114 3.24 -8.53 14.91
N THR A 115 4.46 -8.53 14.37
CA THR A 115 5.62 -8.02 15.09
C THR A 115 5.45 -6.55 15.45
N THR A 116 4.92 -5.74 14.51
CA THR A 116 4.75 -4.31 14.76
C THR A 116 3.60 -4.00 15.71
N THR A 117 2.59 -4.88 15.77
CA THR A 117 1.40 -4.62 16.60
C THR A 117 1.50 -5.27 17.98
N VAL A 118 2.21 -6.39 18.11
CA VAL A 118 2.27 -7.17 19.35
C VAL A 118 3.56 -6.89 20.13
N ILE A 119 4.70 -6.84 19.45
CA ILE A 119 5.99 -6.62 20.09
C ILE A 119 6.30 -5.12 20.08
N LYS A 120 6.20 -4.52 21.24
CA LYS A 120 6.55 -3.11 21.42
C LYS A 120 7.71 -2.94 22.38
#